data_923aa252cd43208d3fec86b55d9b171c
#
_entry.id   923aa252cd43208d3fec86b55d9b171c
#
_cell.length_a   1.000
_cell.length_b   1.000
_cell.length_c   1.000
_cell.angle_alpha   90.00
_cell.angle_beta   90.00
_cell.angle_gamma   90.00
#
_symmetry.space_group_name_H-M   'P 1'
#
loop_
_entity.id
_entity.type
_entity.pdbx_description
1 polymer ?
#
loop_
_entity_poly.entity_id
_entity_poly.type
_entity_poly.pdbx_seq_one_letter_code
_entity_poly.pdbx_strand_id
1 'polypeptide(L)'
;PHPYSSAASDVYKRQMKARVDTAVAQRYGRTDLILTYDNDQFFLNRPLLLDAGLDLDEVARFVAGVAETAPEVQRVLTAEELRPGAFFEGAEANVLRGWSAKMSGDVVVMLKPGFLEYGRTGTSHGSPYAYDTHVPFLIMGPGVPEGLTGMARTEIRDIAPTLSALIGFPRPSGCTGRPIEDLFYE
;
A
#
# COMPACT_ATOMS: atom_id res chain seq x y z
N PRO A 1 -17.75 22.15 -0.75
CA PRO A 1 -17.39 21.30 -1.87
C PRO A 1 -15.86 21.25 -1.91
N HIS A 2 -15.29 20.06 -1.67
CA HIS A 2 -13.85 19.85 -1.80
C HIS A 2 -13.45 20.16 -3.26
N PRO A 3 -12.36 20.91 -3.50
CA PRO A 3 -11.94 21.30 -4.85
C PRO A 3 -11.43 20.14 -5.72
N TYR A 4 -11.46 18.92 -5.20
CA TYR A 4 -10.99 17.72 -5.89
C TYR A 4 -12.17 16.84 -6.30
N SER A 5 -12.92 17.30 -7.31
CA SER A 5 -13.92 16.48 -7.95
C SER A 5 -13.26 15.42 -8.82
N SER A 6 -13.88 14.30 -8.89
CA SER A 6 -13.53 13.02 -9.51
C SER A 6 -13.02 13.03 -10.97
N ALA A 7 -13.20 14.09 -11.73
CA ALA A 7 -12.52 14.26 -13.01
C ALA A 7 -11.01 14.53 -12.85
N ALA A 8 -10.57 14.90 -11.65
CA ALA A 8 -9.17 15.17 -11.35
C ALA A 8 -8.36 13.89 -11.18
N SER A 9 -8.93 12.78 -10.75
CA SER A 9 -8.15 11.58 -10.40
C SER A 9 -7.64 10.78 -11.60
N ASP A 10 -8.46 10.54 -12.63
CA ASP A 10 -7.98 9.93 -13.87
C ASP A 10 -6.98 10.85 -14.61
N VAL A 11 -7.19 12.17 -14.49
CA VAL A 11 -6.25 13.18 -14.98
C VAL A 11 -4.95 13.09 -14.16
N TYR A 12 -5.06 12.95 -12.86
CA TYR A 12 -3.93 12.84 -11.94
C TYR A 12 -3.05 11.62 -12.20
N LYS A 13 -3.64 10.44 -12.27
CA LYS A 13 -2.95 9.18 -12.59
C LYS A 13 -2.20 9.30 -13.92
N ARG A 14 -2.87 9.85 -14.94
CA ARG A 14 -2.24 10.08 -16.24
C ARG A 14 -1.13 11.13 -16.19
N GLN A 15 -1.30 12.21 -15.44
CA GLN A 15 -0.30 13.26 -15.28
C GLN A 15 0.92 12.76 -14.53
N MET A 16 0.74 11.99 -13.44
CA MET A 16 1.82 11.37 -12.68
C MET A 16 2.65 10.45 -13.59
N LYS A 17 1.98 9.52 -14.28
CA LYS A 17 2.68 8.62 -15.21
C LYS A 17 3.38 9.38 -16.33
N ALA A 18 2.71 10.32 -16.99
CA ALA A 18 3.29 11.08 -18.09
C ALA A 18 4.51 11.92 -17.66
N ARG A 19 4.47 12.51 -16.46
CA ARG A 19 5.61 13.24 -15.87
C ARG A 19 6.83 12.33 -15.73
N VAL A 20 6.63 11.16 -15.13
CA VAL A 20 7.72 10.20 -14.90
C VAL A 20 8.21 9.60 -16.20
N ASP A 21 7.32 9.18 -17.12
CA ASP A 21 7.68 8.66 -18.44
C ASP A 21 8.55 9.68 -19.22
N THR A 22 8.17 10.95 -19.19
CA THR A 22 8.93 12.02 -19.87
C THR A 22 10.32 12.18 -19.27
N ALA A 23 10.43 12.22 -17.96
CA ALA A 23 11.72 12.37 -17.27
C ALA A 23 12.63 11.15 -17.50
N VAL A 24 12.06 9.94 -17.46
CA VAL A 24 12.77 8.69 -17.73
C VAL A 24 13.29 8.67 -19.18
N ALA A 25 12.44 9.07 -20.15
CA ALA A 25 12.84 9.15 -21.56
C ALA A 25 13.97 10.16 -21.77
N GLN A 26 13.93 11.31 -21.10
CA GLN A 26 14.98 12.32 -21.18
C GLN A 26 16.32 11.84 -20.59
N ARG A 27 16.27 11.13 -19.45
CA ARG A 27 17.49 10.67 -18.77
C ARG A 27 18.12 9.46 -19.41
N TYR A 28 17.31 8.47 -19.81
CA TYR A 28 17.79 7.17 -20.26
C TYR A 28 17.63 6.93 -21.76
N GLY A 29 17.01 7.87 -22.50
CA GLY A 29 16.75 7.74 -23.93
C GLY A 29 15.72 6.65 -24.28
N ARG A 30 14.92 6.20 -23.31
CA ARG A 30 13.98 5.08 -23.45
C ARG A 30 12.62 5.40 -22.84
N THR A 31 11.56 4.91 -23.48
CA THR A 31 10.16 5.13 -23.06
C THR A 31 9.49 3.88 -22.48
N ASP A 32 10.19 2.75 -22.46
CA ASP A 32 9.68 1.41 -22.14
C ASP A 32 10.24 0.86 -20.81
N LEU A 33 10.90 1.71 -20.01
CA LEU A 33 11.42 1.31 -18.69
C LEU A 33 10.33 1.22 -17.62
N ILE A 34 9.16 1.82 -17.84
CA ILE A 34 8.02 1.77 -16.95
C ILE A 34 6.90 0.98 -17.62
N LEU A 35 6.53 -0.16 -17.02
CA LEU A 35 5.44 -1.00 -17.51
C LEU A 35 4.09 -0.32 -17.26
N THR A 36 3.85 0.10 -16.03
CA THR A 36 2.58 0.74 -15.63
C THR A 36 2.76 1.58 -14.38
N TYR A 37 1.82 2.50 -14.18
CA TYR A 37 1.51 3.13 -12.89
C TYR A 37 0.08 2.75 -12.54
N ASP A 38 -0.08 2.00 -11.48
CA ASP A 38 -1.37 1.52 -11.03
C ASP A 38 -1.40 1.35 -9.53
N ASN A 39 -2.55 1.68 -8.90
CA ASN A 39 -2.74 1.59 -7.46
C ASN A 39 -1.61 2.29 -6.68
N ASP A 40 -1.30 3.51 -7.06
CA ASP A 40 -0.23 4.35 -6.50
C ASP A 40 1.17 3.71 -6.56
N GLN A 41 1.42 2.83 -7.53
CA GLN A 41 2.70 2.14 -7.68
C GLN A 41 3.22 2.18 -9.11
N PHE A 42 4.52 2.44 -9.27
CA PHE A 42 5.22 2.24 -10.53
C PHE A 42 5.83 0.84 -10.59
N PHE A 43 5.56 0.15 -11.68
CA PHE A 43 6.13 -1.14 -12.02
C PHE A 43 7.19 -0.94 -13.11
N LEU A 44 8.45 -1.22 -12.78
CA LEU A 44 9.56 -1.07 -13.72
C LEU A 44 9.71 -2.33 -14.59
N ASN A 45 10.21 -2.15 -15.79
CA ASN A 45 10.49 -3.25 -16.71
C ASN A 45 11.82 -3.91 -16.32
N ARG A 46 11.81 -4.71 -15.27
CA ARG A 46 13.00 -5.35 -14.69
C ARG A 46 13.82 -6.14 -15.73
N PRO A 47 13.21 -6.98 -16.62
CA PRO A 47 13.96 -7.66 -17.67
C PRO A 47 14.70 -6.68 -18.59
N LEU A 48 14.03 -5.62 -19.03
CA LEU A 48 14.60 -4.63 -19.92
C LEU A 48 15.71 -3.81 -19.26
N LEU A 49 15.59 -3.48 -17.97
CA LEU A 49 16.63 -2.82 -17.19
C LEU A 49 17.89 -3.69 -17.15
N LEU A 50 17.73 -4.97 -16.88
CA LEU A 50 18.83 -5.94 -16.87
C LEU A 50 19.52 -6.02 -18.23
N ASP A 51 18.74 -6.17 -19.31
CA ASP A 51 19.27 -6.25 -20.67
C ASP A 51 19.97 -4.96 -21.10
N ALA A 52 19.52 -3.80 -20.60
CA ALA A 52 20.13 -2.51 -20.86
C ALA A 52 21.35 -2.20 -19.95
N GLY A 53 21.66 -3.07 -18.99
CA GLY A 53 22.72 -2.84 -18.01
C GLY A 53 22.44 -1.69 -17.04
N LEU A 54 21.15 -1.38 -16.81
CA LEU A 54 20.70 -0.35 -15.88
C LEU A 54 20.41 -0.96 -14.50
N ASP A 55 20.87 -0.28 -13.47
CA ASP A 55 20.61 -0.69 -12.09
C ASP A 55 19.17 -0.36 -11.69
N LEU A 56 18.45 -1.37 -11.18
CA LEU A 56 17.04 -1.26 -10.79
C LEU A 56 16.83 -0.20 -9.70
N ASP A 57 17.68 -0.23 -8.66
CA ASP A 57 17.54 0.67 -7.51
C ASP A 57 17.89 2.12 -7.92
N GLU A 58 18.84 2.32 -8.85
CA GLU A 58 19.14 3.66 -9.40
C GLU A 58 17.94 4.21 -10.17
N VAL A 59 17.34 3.41 -11.06
CA VAL A 59 16.16 3.82 -11.83
C VAL A 59 14.97 4.05 -10.91
N ALA A 60 14.75 3.20 -9.92
CA ALA A 60 13.67 3.36 -8.92
C ALA A 60 13.84 4.67 -8.12
N ARG A 61 15.06 4.98 -7.64
CA ARG A 61 15.33 6.25 -6.96
C ARG A 61 15.11 7.46 -7.86
N PHE A 62 15.48 7.37 -9.14
CA PHE A 62 15.19 8.43 -10.08
C PHE A 62 13.69 8.65 -10.29
N VAL A 63 12.93 7.57 -10.50
CA VAL A 63 11.46 7.61 -10.61
C VAL A 63 10.84 8.21 -9.35
N ALA A 64 11.28 7.78 -8.17
CA ALA A 64 10.82 8.31 -6.89
C ALA A 64 11.04 9.82 -6.77
N GLY A 65 12.25 10.30 -7.07
CA GLY A 65 12.57 11.72 -7.02
C GLY A 65 11.73 12.58 -7.98
N VAL A 66 11.40 12.04 -9.17
CA VAL A 66 10.49 12.73 -10.10
C VAL A 66 9.06 12.75 -9.57
N ALA A 67 8.57 11.64 -9.05
CA ALA A 67 7.22 11.54 -8.50
C ALA A 67 7.02 12.46 -7.28
N GLU A 68 8.03 12.60 -6.42
CA GLU A 68 8.00 13.49 -5.24
C GLU A 68 7.85 14.96 -5.58
N THR A 69 8.15 15.37 -6.82
CA THR A 69 7.92 16.77 -7.24
C THR A 69 6.45 17.13 -7.39
N ALA A 70 5.55 16.16 -7.36
CA ALA A 70 4.12 16.39 -7.50
C ALA A 70 3.53 16.94 -6.19
N PRO A 71 2.73 18.02 -6.22
CA PRO A 71 2.27 18.72 -5.03
C PRO A 71 1.34 17.89 -4.13
N GLU A 72 0.70 16.87 -4.67
CA GLU A 72 -0.18 15.93 -3.98
C GLU A 72 0.56 14.80 -3.25
N VAL A 73 1.80 14.57 -3.60
CA VAL A 73 2.60 13.50 -3.02
C VAL A 73 3.10 13.91 -1.65
N GLN A 74 2.92 13.02 -0.68
CA GLN A 74 3.46 13.14 0.67
C GLN A 74 4.87 12.56 0.75
N ARG A 75 5.04 11.38 0.18
CA ARG A 75 6.30 10.63 0.16
C ARG A 75 6.28 9.58 -0.94
N VAL A 76 7.45 9.22 -1.43
CA VAL A 76 7.62 8.06 -2.31
C VAL A 76 8.60 7.09 -1.65
N LEU A 77 8.29 5.81 -1.72
CA LEU A 77 9.10 4.73 -1.16
C LEU A 77 9.55 3.79 -2.28
N THR A 78 10.83 3.51 -2.33
CA THR A 78 11.39 2.51 -3.25
C THR A 78 11.35 1.11 -2.64
N ALA A 79 11.43 0.08 -3.47
CA ALA A 79 11.57 -1.30 -3.00
C ALA A 79 12.79 -1.50 -2.09
N GLU A 80 13.85 -0.70 -2.29
CA GLU A 80 15.03 -0.69 -1.43
C GLU A 80 14.71 -0.20 -0.02
N GLU A 81 13.87 0.82 0.13
CA GLU A 81 13.43 1.36 1.43
C GLU A 81 12.39 0.46 2.11
N LEU A 82 11.57 -0.27 1.33
CA LEU A 82 10.54 -1.19 1.82
C LEU A 82 11.09 -2.55 2.24
N ARG A 83 12.22 -2.56 2.95
CA ARG A 83 12.80 -3.79 3.49
C ARG A 83 12.21 -4.14 4.86
N PRO A 84 12.15 -5.42 5.22
CA PRO A 84 11.68 -5.84 6.55
C PRO A 84 12.43 -5.11 7.67
N GLY A 85 11.68 -4.50 8.59
CA GLY A 85 12.24 -3.76 9.73
C GLY A 85 12.59 -2.29 9.47
N ALA A 86 12.37 -1.79 8.24
CA ALA A 86 12.63 -0.36 7.94
C ALA A 86 11.68 0.60 8.67
N PHE A 87 10.43 0.18 8.85
CA PHE A 87 9.39 0.99 9.50
C PHE A 87 8.63 0.15 10.52
N PHE A 88 8.43 0.67 11.73
CA PHE A 88 7.72 -0.03 12.81
C PHE A 88 6.31 0.53 13.03
N GLU A 89 6.13 1.84 12.86
CA GLU A 89 4.88 2.56 13.10
C GLU A 89 4.61 3.59 12.01
N GLY A 90 3.37 4.10 11.99
CA GLY A 90 2.96 5.14 11.06
C GLY A 90 2.50 4.64 9.70
N ALA A 91 2.29 5.57 8.79
CA ALA A 91 1.77 5.31 7.46
C ALA A 91 2.73 4.44 6.63
N GLU A 92 4.03 4.69 6.72
CA GLU A 92 5.07 3.92 6.03
C GLU A 92 5.09 2.45 6.47
N ALA A 93 4.89 2.21 7.77
CA ALA A 93 4.79 0.83 8.28
C ALA A 93 3.53 0.12 7.75
N ASN A 94 2.42 0.85 7.55
CA ASN A 94 1.22 0.30 6.94
C ASN A 94 1.48 -0.05 5.47
N VAL A 95 2.17 0.82 4.72
CA VAL A 95 2.62 0.53 3.35
C VAL A 95 3.50 -0.72 3.33
N LEU A 96 4.52 -0.78 4.19
CA LEU A 96 5.44 -1.93 4.27
C LEU A 96 4.70 -3.25 4.55
N ARG A 97 3.68 -3.24 5.43
CA ARG A 97 2.88 -4.46 5.72
C ARG A 97 2.08 -4.95 4.53
N GLY A 98 1.64 -4.04 3.65
CA GLY A 98 0.89 -4.36 2.44
C GLY A 98 1.78 -4.63 1.22
N TRP A 99 3.07 -4.31 1.28
CA TRP A 99 3.99 -4.43 0.17
C TRP A 99 4.63 -5.82 0.07
N SER A 100 4.79 -6.29 -1.14
CA SER A 100 5.44 -7.57 -1.46
C SER A 100 6.46 -7.38 -2.56
N ALA A 101 7.71 -7.74 -2.34
CA ALA A 101 8.79 -7.64 -3.33
C ALA A 101 8.50 -8.38 -4.65
N LYS A 102 7.62 -9.39 -4.61
CA LYS A 102 7.25 -10.20 -5.77
C LYS A 102 6.03 -9.65 -6.52
N MET A 103 5.07 -9.04 -5.81
CA MET A 103 3.75 -8.70 -6.34
C MET A 103 3.52 -7.21 -6.46
N SER A 104 4.20 -6.39 -5.66
CA SER A 104 4.03 -4.95 -5.65
C SER A 104 4.99 -4.25 -6.62
N GLY A 105 4.72 -2.97 -6.88
CA GLY A 105 5.57 -2.12 -7.69
C GLY A 105 6.94 -1.85 -7.04
N ASP A 106 7.85 -1.35 -7.84
CA ASP A 106 9.21 -1.01 -7.44
C ASP A 106 9.29 0.34 -6.72
N VAL A 107 8.30 1.20 -6.98
CA VAL A 107 8.18 2.53 -6.37
C VAL A 107 6.73 2.73 -5.95
N VAL A 108 6.50 3.05 -4.67
CA VAL A 108 5.18 3.27 -4.07
C VAL A 108 5.02 4.75 -3.76
N VAL A 109 3.97 5.36 -4.28
CA VAL A 109 3.62 6.76 -4.06
C VAL A 109 2.62 6.86 -2.92
N MET A 110 2.95 7.63 -1.90
CA MET A 110 2.03 7.96 -0.81
C MET A 110 1.48 9.36 -1.06
N LEU A 111 0.19 9.46 -1.30
CA LEU A 111 -0.49 10.74 -1.44
C LEU A 111 -0.67 11.42 -0.07
N LYS A 112 -0.80 12.73 -0.04
CA LYS A 112 -1.13 13.48 1.17
C LYS A 112 -2.49 13.06 1.73
N PRO A 113 -2.71 13.16 3.06
CA PRO A 113 -4.01 12.89 3.65
C PRO A 113 -5.14 13.67 2.95
N GLY A 114 -6.24 12.97 2.66
CA GLY A 114 -7.40 13.55 1.96
C GLY A 114 -7.28 13.59 0.44
N PHE A 115 -6.14 13.21 -0.13
CA PHE A 115 -6.02 12.96 -1.58
C PHE A 115 -6.34 11.50 -1.88
N LEU A 116 -6.98 11.26 -3.00
CA LEU A 116 -7.23 9.92 -3.50
C LEU A 116 -7.25 9.92 -5.03
N GLU A 117 -6.77 8.85 -5.61
CA GLU A 117 -6.92 8.56 -7.03
C GLU A 117 -8.21 7.76 -7.24
N TYR A 118 -9.24 8.37 -7.79
CA TYR A 118 -10.49 7.68 -8.10
C TYR A 118 -11.21 8.29 -9.31
N GLY A 119 -12.08 7.52 -9.94
CA GLY A 119 -12.88 7.95 -11.08
C GLY A 119 -13.88 9.05 -10.74
N ARG A 120 -14.72 9.39 -11.71
CA ARG A 120 -15.60 10.55 -11.69
C ARG A 120 -16.64 10.57 -10.56
N THR A 121 -16.95 9.44 -9.96
CA THR A 121 -17.89 9.30 -8.84
C THR A 121 -17.46 8.16 -7.95
N GLY A 122 -17.70 8.26 -6.65
CA GLY A 122 -17.46 7.20 -5.69
C GLY A 122 -16.54 7.58 -4.56
N THR A 123 -16.25 6.59 -3.75
CA THR A 123 -15.28 6.63 -2.65
C THR A 123 -14.22 5.59 -2.89
N SER A 124 -13.05 5.76 -2.31
CA SER A 124 -11.97 4.79 -2.32
C SER A 124 -11.50 4.49 -0.91
N HIS A 125 -10.72 3.45 -0.78
CA HIS A 125 -10.05 3.02 0.43
C HIS A 125 -8.62 2.56 0.08
N GLY A 126 -7.80 2.23 1.08
CA GLY A 126 -6.45 1.71 0.87
C GLY A 126 -5.36 2.72 1.16
N SER A 127 -5.70 3.94 1.62
CA SER A 127 -4.68 4.85 2.11
C SER A 127 -4.04 4.32 3.40
N PRO A 128 -2.76 4.63 3.68
CA PRO A 128 -2.08 4.13 4.88
C PRO A 128 -2.44 4.90 6.16
N TYR A 129 -3.35 5.87 6.08
CA TYR A 129 -3.69 6.78 7.18
C TYR A 129 -4.79 6.24 8.10
N ALA A 130 -4.81 6.72 9.34
CA ALA A 130 -5.70 6.22 10.38
C ALA A 130 -7.19 6.29 10.03
N TYR A 131 -7.62 7.29 9.27
CA TYR A 131 -9.02 7.40 8.85
C TYR A 131 -9.48 6.27 7.91
N ASP A 132 -8.55 5.56 7.32
CA ASP A 132 -8.80 4.47 6.37
C ASP A 132 -8.37 3.10 6.94
N THR A 133 -7.42 3.09 7.87
CA THR A 133 -6.90 1.87 8.49
C THR A 133 -7.56 1.53 9.83
N HIS A 134 -8.18 2.50 10.51
CA HIS A 134 -8.87 2.28 11.77
C HIS A 134 -10.34 1.95 11.51
N VAL A 135 -10.62 0.68 11.29
CA VAL A 135 -11.96 0.17 10.98
C VAL A 135 -12.49 -0.69 12.13
N PRO A 136 -13.82 -0.75 12.35
CA PRO A 136 -14.39 -1.61 13.38
C PRO A 136 -14.22 -3.09 12.99
N PHE A 137 -13.94 -3.92 13.99
CA PHE A 137 -14.00 -5.37 13.88
C PHE A 137 -15.17 -5.89 14.74
N LEU A 138 -16.14 -6.51 14.09
CA LEU A 138 -17.31 -7.07 14.74
C LEU A 138 -17.30 -8.59 14.54
N ILE A 139 -17.46 -9.33 15.63
CA ILE A 139 -17.53 -10.79 15.59
C ILE A 139 -18.73 -11.26 16.40
N MET A 140 -19.42 -12.27 15.90
CA MET A 140 -20.58 -12.86 16.53
C MET A 140 -20.62 -14.36 16.21
N GLY A 141 -20.97 -15.18 17.16
CA GLY A 141 -21.14 -16.61 16.94
C GLY A 141 -21.00 -17.44 18.22
N PRO A 142 -21.16 -18.77 18.12
CA PRO A 142 -20.94 -19.67 19.25
C PRO A 142 -19.54 -19.51 19.83
N GLY A 143 -19.46 -19.40 21.16
CA GLY A 143 -18.18 -19.22 21.86
C GLY A 143 -17.61 -17.81 21.85
N VAL A 144 -18.32 -16.83 21.29
CA VAL A 144 -17.97 -15.42 21.34
C VAL A 144 -18.73 -14.76 22.50
N PRO A 145 -18.05 -14.10 23.47
CA PRO A 145 -18.70 -13.40 24.55
C PRO A 145 -19.64 -12.28 24.04
N GLU A 146 -20.84 -12.18 24.61
CA GLU A 146 -21.78 -11.11 24.27
C GLU A 146 -21.38 -9.79 24.95
N GLY A 147 -21.53 -8.67 24.24
CA GLY A 147 -21.31 -7.34 24.80
C GLY A 147 -19.85 -6.99 25.07
N LEU A 148 -18.90 -7.83 24.65
CA LEU A 148 -17.47 -7.55 24.79
C LEU A 148 -17.06 -6.36 23.91
N THR A 149 -16.26 -5.46 24.46
CA THR A 149 -15.61 -4.38 23.74
C THR A 149 -14.12 -4.46 24.00
N GLY A 150 -13.35 -4.89 23.00
CA GLY A 150 -11.89 -4.90 23.04
C GLY A 150 -11.33 -3.54 22.65
N MET A 151 -10.31 -3.05 23.37
CA MET A 151 -9.59 -1.81 23.07
C MET A 151 -8.18 -2.06 22.55
N ALA A 152 -7.75 -3.31 22.53
CA ALA A 152 -6.44 -3.70 21.99
C ALA A 152 -6.41 -3.50 20.47
N ARG A 153 -5.24 -3.06 19.96
CA ARG A 153 -5.03 -3.00 18.53
C ARG A 153 -5.04 -4.38 17.92
N THR A 154 -5.91 -4.58 16.95
CA THR A 154 -6.00 -5.81 16.15
C THR A 154 -5.65 -5.51 14.69
N GLU A 155 -5.24 -6.54 13.97
CA GLU A 155 -4.89 -6.43 12.54
C GLU A 155 -5.68 -7.49 11.75
N ILE A 156 -5.91 -7.25 10.45
CA ILE A 156 -6.64 -8.19 9.58
C ILE A 156 -6.03 -9.60 9.62
N ARG A 157 -4.70 -9.71 9.74
CA ARG A 157 -4.00 -11.01 9.87
C ARG A 157 -4.35 -11.77 11.14
N ASP A 158 -4.95 -11.14 12.15
CA ASP A 158 -5.37 -11.75 13.40
C ASP A 158 -6.72 -12.47 13.30
N ILE A 159 -7.48 -12.22 12.23
CA ILE A 159 -8.80 -12.83 12.01
C ILE A 159 -8.68 -14.35 11.86
N ALA A 160 -7.81 -14.82 10.96
CA ALA A 160 -7.69 -16.25 10.68
C ALA A 160 -7.27 -17.09 11.90
N PRO A 161 -6.23 -16.73 12.68
CA PRO A 161 -5.87 -17.47 13.88
C PRO A 161 -6.91 -17.35 15.00
N THR A 162 -7.66 -16.24 15.09
CA THR A 162 -8.77 -16.07 16.02
C THR A 162 -9.91 -17.05 15.71
N LEU A 163 -10.33 -17.10 14.46
CA LEU A 163 -11.37 -18.05 14.03
C LEU A 163 -10.91 -19.49 14.24
N SER A 164 -9.65 -19.82 13.90
CA SER A 164 -9.11 -21.16 14.13
C SER A 164 -9.19 -21.56 15.62
N ALA A 165 -8.83 -20.65 16.52
CA ALA A 165 -8.89 -20.90 17.96
C ALA A 165 -10.34 -21.07 18.46
N LEU A 166 -11.28 -20.22 17.98
CA LEU A 166 -12.70 -20.31 18.36
C LEU A 166 -13.34 -21.63 17.97
N ILE A 167 -12.98 -22.18 16.80
CA ILE A 167 -13.57 -23.44 16.30
C ILE A 167 -12.72 -24.68 16.62
N GLY A 168 -11.66 -24.53 17.38
CA GLY A 168 -10.74 -25.62 17.71
C GLY A 168 -9.96 -26.20 16.53
N PHE A 169 -9.65 -25.40 15.53
CA PHE A 169 -8.96 -25.81 14.32
C PHE A 169 -7.47 -25.43 14.33
N PRO A 170 -6.58 -26.19 13.68
CA PRO A 170 -5.19 -25.80 13.58
C PRO A 170 -5.01 -24.45 12.91
N ARG A 171 -4.10 -23.64 13.41
CA ARG A 171 -3.71 -22.36 12.83
C ARG A 171 -3.19 -22.55 11.40
N PRO A 172 -3.61 -21.72 10.41
CA PRO A 172 -3.08 -21.79 9.04
C PRO A 172 -1.55 -21.62 9.02
N SER A 173 -0.84 -22.42 8.24
CA SER A 173 0.64 -22.48 8.22
C SER A 173 1.29 -21.15 7.79
N GLY A 174 0.64 -20.38 6.91
CA GLY A 174 1.13 -19.06 6.46
C GLY A 174 0.70 -17.89 7.35
N CYS A 175 0.01 -18.15 8.47
CA CYS A 175 -0.54 -17.11 9.32
C CYS A 175 0.55 -16.46 10.19
N THR A 176 0.67 -15.13 10.10
CA THR A 176 1.58 -14.30 10.91
C THR A 176 0.89 -13.54 12.03
N GLY A 177 -0.47 -13.52 12.05
CA GLY A 177 -1.26 -12.88 13.09
C GLY A 177 -1.33 -13.68 14.39
N ARG A 178 -2.02 -13.15 15.40
CA ARG A 178 -2.28 -13.80 16.70
C ARG A 178 -3.78 -13.87 16.94
N PRO A 179 -4.27 -14.86 17.70
CA PRO A 179 -5.65 -14.82 18.21
C PRO A 179 -5.88 -13.55 19.01
N ILE A 180 -7.07 -12.97 18.89
CA ILE A 180 -7.51 -11.82 19.70
C ILE A 180 -7.83 -12.36 21.09
N GLU A 181 -6.94 -12.10 22.04
CA GLU A 181 -6.96 -12.72 23.37
C GLU A 181 -8.21 -12.37 24.16
N ASP A 182 -8.71 -11.14 24.04
CA ASP A 182 -9.92 -10.64 24.69
C ASP A 182 -11.16 -11.55 24.49
N LEU A 183 -11.17 -12.38 23.43
CA LEU A 183 -12.25 -13.30 23.14
C LEU A 183 -12.21 -14.62 23.94
N PHE A 184 -11.12 -14.90 24.66
CA PHE A 184 -10.87 -16.19 25.31
C PHE A 184 -10.70 -16.11 26.83
N TYR A 185 -10.60 -14.90 27.36
CA TYR A 185 -10.46 -14.69 28.81
C TYR A 185 -11.63 -13.85 29.32
N GLU A 186 -12.29 -14.35 30.38
CA GLU A 186 -13.27 -13.61 31.14
C GLU A 186 -12.62 -12.62 32.11
#